data_e2501545328b7f24581192a8ebbbfef4
#
_entry.id   e2501545328b7f24581192a8ebbbfef4
#
_cell.length_a   1.000
_cell.length_b   1.000
_cell.length_c   1.000
_cell.angle_alpha   90.00
_cell.angle_beta   90.00
_cell.angle_gamma   90.00
#
_symmetry.space_group_name_H-M   'P 1'
#
loop_
_entity.id
_entity.type
_entity.pdbx_description
1 polymer ?
#
loop_
_entity_poly.entity_id
_entity_poly.type
_entity_poly.pdbx_seq_one_letter_code
_entity_poly.pdbx_strand_id
1 'polypeptide(L)'
;GTFALTIDGRGFESKVSVSQAENFMESECVSCGACVNACPTATLTEKSIIEAGKPEHAVTTTCAYCGVGCSFQAEMKGNQVVRMTPFKDGKANEGHACVKGRFAFGYATHGDRITSPMVRENIDDPWREVSWDEAVNFTARRFKAIQSEHGRMSIGAISSSRCTNEVVYL
;
A
#
# COMPACT_ATOMS: atom_id res chain seq x y z
N GLY A 1 19.88 6.06 5.61
CA GLY A 1 21.03 6.49 4.90
C GLY A 1 21.69 5.40 4.08
N THR A 2 21.31 5.30 2.79
CA THR A 2 21.95 4.33 1.86
C THR A 2 23.05 4.97 1.04
N PHE A 3 23.25 6.30 1.16
CA PHE A 3 24.18 7.08 0.34
C PHE A 3 24.00 6.92 -1.17
N ALA A 4 22.78 6.57 -1.62
CA ALA A 4 22.44 6.48 -3.04
C ALA A 4 22.66 7.81 -3.79
N LEU A 5 22.51 8.93 -3.08
CA LEU A 5 22.86 10.26 -3.57
C LEU A 5 23.96 10.86 -2.69
N THR A 6 24.92 11.53 -3.33
CA THR A 6 26.01 12.23 -2.69
C THR A 6 26.32 13.54 -3.43
N ILE A 7 27.24 14.33 -2.91
CA ILE A 7 27.78 15.51 -3.59
C ILE A 7 29.08 15.09 -4.28
N ASP A 8 29.11 15.30 -5.58
CA ASP A 8 30.28 15.11 -6.41
C ASP A 8 30.90 16.48 -6.79
N GLY A 9 32.20 16.54 -6.99
CA GLY A 9 32.94 17.75 -7.28
C GLY A 9 33.16 18.64 -6.05
N ARG A 10 33.68 19.85 -6.29
CA ARG A 10 33.93 20.88 -5.25
C ARG A 10 33.74 22.28 -5.81
N GLY A 11 33.39 23.23 -4.92
CA GLY A 11 33.16 24.62 -5.28
C GLY A 11 31.98 24.74 -6.24
N PHE A 12 32.12 25.49 -7.29
CA PHE A 12 31.10 25.71 -8.31
C PHE A 12 30.76 24.45 -9.15
N GLU A 13 31.65 23.46 -9.16
CA GLU A 13 31.46 22.19 -9.86
C GLU A 13 30.69 21.17 -9.02
N SER A 14 30.33 21.54 -7.79
CA SER A 14 29.59 20.65 -6.91
C SER A 14 28.16 20.36 -7.44
N LYS A 15 27.84 19.08 -7.54
CA LYS A 15 26.49 18.63 -7.99
C LYS A 15 26.05 17.42 -7.18
N VAL A 16 24.73 17.25 -7.07
CA VAL A 16 24.15 16.01 -6.54
C VAL A 16 24.26 14.95 -7.62
N SER A 17 24.86 13.82 -7.30
CA SER A 17 25.03 12.68 -8.20
C SER A 17 24.68 11.36 -7.51
N VAL A 18 24.52 10.31 -8.31
CA VAL A 18 24.48 8.93 -7.78
C VAL A 18 25.89 8.58 -7.33
N SER A 19 26.03 8.12 -6.11
CA SER A 19 27.30 7.80 -5.43
C SER A 19 28.38 7.23 -6.37
N GLN A 20 28.69 5.95 -6.28
CA GLN A 20 29.70 5.28 -7.12
C GLN A 20 29.12 4.56 -8.34
N ALA A 21 27.81 4.67 -8.57
CA ALA A 21 27.12 4.04 -9.67
C ALA A 21 27.02 4.97 -10.89
N GLU A 22 26.88 4.40 -12.09
CA GLU A 22 26.69 5.18 -13.30
C GLU A 22 25.27 5.77 -13.38
N ASN A 23 24.29 5.06 -12.82
CA ASN A 23 22.90 5.50 -12.81
C ASN A 23 22.20 5.12 -11.50
N PHE A 24 20.98 5.65 -11.31
CA PHE A 24 20.23 5.48 -10.08
C PHE A 24 19.83 4.01 -9.80
N MET A 25 19.61 3.22 -10.84
CA MET A 25 19.19 1.81 -10.72
C MET A 25 20.31 0.89 -10.24
N GLU A 26 21.56 1.30 -10.44
CA GLU A 26 22.76 0.56 -10.01
C GLU A 26 23.26 1.01 -8.64
N SER A 27 22.64 2.06 -8.09
CA SER A 27 23.01 2.61 -6.78
C SER A 27 22.43 1.80 -5.62
N GLU A 28 22.86 2.10 -4.39
CA GLU A 28 22.32 1.56 -3.13
C GLU A 28 20.89 2.04 -2.81
N CYS A 29 20.13 2.48 -3.83
CA CYS A 29 18.79 3.01 -3.68
C CYS A 29 17.80 1.92 -3.26
N VAL A 30 17.09 2.17 -2.16
CA VAL A 30 16.01 1.29 -1.66
C VAL A 30 14.61 1.83 -1.97
N SER A 31 14.52 2.82 -2.87
CA SER A 31 13.24 3.42 -3.29
C SER A 31 12.37 3.93 -2.13
N CYS A 32 12.96 4.51 -1.09
CA CYS A 32 12.20 5.04 0.06
C CYS A 32 11.55 6.41 -0.21
N GLY A 33 11.95 7.12 -1.28
CA GLY A 33 11.43 8.43 -1.65
C GLY A 33 11.89 9.60 -0.77
N ALA A 34 12.84 9.40 0.14
CA ALA A 34 13.34 10.46 1.02
C ALA A 34 13.98 11.61 0.24
N CYS A 35 14.71 11.32 -0.83
CA CYS A 35 15.32 12.32 -1.71
C CYS A 35 14.28 13.20 -2.42
N VAL A 36 13.14 12.61 -2.81
CA VAL A 36 12.02 13.37 -3.40
C VAL A 36 11.40 14.31 -2.38
N ASN A 37 11.21 13.85 -1.14
CA ASN A 37 10.66 14.69 -0.06
C ASN A 37 11.62 15.82 0.35
N ALA A 38 12.92 15.60 0.24
CA ALA A 38 13.95 16.58 0.61
C ALA A 38 14.26 17.58 -0.53
N CYS A 39 13.88 17.28 -1.77
CA CYS A 39 14.22 18.11 -2.92
C CYS A 39 13.42 19.43 -2.95
N PRO A 40 14.03 20.60 -2.73
CA PRO A 40 13.29 21.86 -2.68
C PRO A 40 12.94 22.41 -4.07
N THR A 41 13.58 21.91 -5.11
CA THR A 41 13.45 22.42 -6.49
C THR A 41 12.58 21.53 -7.39
N ALA A 42 12.02 20.44 -6.84
CA ALA A 42 11.27 19.43 -7.58
C ALA A 42 12.06 18.78 -8.75
N THR A 43 13.40 18.86 -8.72
CA THR A 43 14.26 18.12 -9.67
C THR A 43 14.04 16.61 -9.55
N LEU A 44 13.81 16.13 -8.32
CA LEU A 44 13.36 14.78 -8.04
C LEU A 44 11.86 14.82 -7.77
N THR A 45 11.08 14.32 -8.71
CA THR A 45 9.60 14.33 -8.65
C THR A 45 9.07 12.91 -8.90
N GLU A 46 7.98 12.57 -8.25
CA GLU A 46 7.29 11.31 -8.49
C GLU A 46 6.58 11.32 -9.83
N LYS A 47 6.72 10.23 -10.58
CA LYS A 47 6.07 10.07 -11.88
C LYS A 47 4.55 10.21 -11.79
N SER A 48 3.94 9.70 -10.71
CA SER A 48 2.49 9.81 -10.46
C SER A 48 1.98 11.26 -10.41
N ILE A 49 2.78 12.20 -9.89
CA ILE A 49 2.43 13.64 -9.91
C ILE A 49 2.49 14.21 -11.33
N ILE A 50 3.43 13.75 -12.15
CA ILE A 50 3.54 14.19 -13.54
C ILE A 50 2.35 13.68 -14.35
N GLU A 51 1.94 12.43 -14.13
CA GLU A 51 0.86 11.77 -14.86
C GLU A 51 -0.54 12.21 -14.40
N ALA A 52 -0.79 12.25 -13.10
CA ALA A 52 -2.11 12.55 -12.54
C ALA A 52 -2.32 14.06 -12.24
N GLY A 53 -1.24 14.84 -12.16
CA GLY A 53 -1.25 16.24 -11.83
C GLY A 53 -1.29 16.53 -10.33
N LYS A 54 -1.55 17.81 -9.97
CA LYS A 54 -1.54 18.27 -8.58
C LYS A 54 -2.69 17.64 -7.77
N PRO A 55 -2.44 17.11 -6.56
CA PRO A 55 -3.49 16.67 -5.68
C PRO A 55 -4.36 17.83 -5.17
N GLU A 56 -5.62 17.56 -4.89
CA GLU A 56 -6.63 18.51 -4.43
C GLU A 56 -6.75 18.55 -2.92
N HIS A 57 -6.58 17.40 -2.29
CA HIS A 57 -6.64 17.24 -0.82
C HIS A 57 -5.78 16.07 -0.36
N ALA A 58 -5.59 15.95 0.95
CA ALA A 58 -4.87 14.84 1.55
C ALA A 58 -5.65 14.25 2.71
N VAL A 59 -5.57 12.93 2.87
CA VAL A 59 -6.20 12.18 3.96
C VAL A 59 -5.12 11.41 4.71
N THR A 60 -5.04 11.59 6.02
CA THR A 60 -4.11 10.80 6.83
C THR A 60 -4.66 9.38 6.98
N THR A 61 -3.82 8.39 6.67
CA THR A 61 -4.18 6.98 6.68
C THR A 61 -3.03 6.12 7.18
N THR A 62 -3.32 4.87 7.46
CA THR A 62 -2.32 3.85 7.84
C THR A 62 -1.99 2.96 6.64
N CYS A 63 -0.72 2.64 6.48
CA CYS A 63 -0.24 1.73 5.44
C CYS A 63 -0.86 0.34 5.58
N ALA A 64 -1.39 -0.21 4.49
CA ALA A 64 -2.06 -1.51 4.48
C ALA A 64 -1.11 -2.72 4.29
N TYR A 65 0.21 -2.51 4.16
CA TYR A 65 1.11 -3.57 3.76
C TYR A 65 1.65 -4.46 4.88
N CYS A 66 1.88 -3.91 6.06
CA CYS A 66 2.44 -4.71 7.16
C CYS A 66 2.08 -4.13 8.54
N GLY A 67 2.34 -4.91 9.59
CA GLY A 67 2.03 -4.57 10.98
C GLY A 67 2.85 -3.44 11.60
N VAL A 68 3.79 -2.81 10.88
CA VAL A 68 4.51 -1.62 11.36
C VAL A 68 3.54 -0.46 11.60
N GLY A 69 2.46 -0.36 10.79
CA GLY A 69 1.45 0.68 10.98
C GLY A 69 1.91 2.09 10.62
N CYS A 70 2.78 2.24 9.63
CA CYS A 70 3.26 3.53 9.16
C CYS A 70 2.11 4.45 8.76
N SER A 71 2.15 5.70 9.23
CA SER A 71 1.17 6.72 8.86
C SER A 71 1.61 7.45 7.60
N PHE A 72 0.66 7.66 6.69
CA PHE A 72 0.83 8.38 5.44
C PHE A 72 -0.25 9.44 5.24
N GLN A 73 0.07 10.44 4.45
CA GLN A 73 -0.91 11.31 3.81
C GLN A 73 -1.16 10.77 2.41
N ALA A 74 -2.35 10.23 2.18
CA ALA A 74 -2.82 9.90 0.84
C ALA A 74 -3.26 11.21 0.17
N GLU A 75 -2.48 11.66 -0.79
CA GLU A 75 -2.78 12.86 -1.57
C GLU A 75 -3.67 12.47 -2.74
N MET A 76 -4.85 13.06 -2.79
CA MET A 76 -5.97 12.65 -3.63
C MET A 76 -6.28 13.67 -4.71
N LYS A 77 -6.74 13.17 -5.86
CA LYS A 77 -7.44 13.95 -6.88
C LYS A 77 -8.77 13.25 -7.17
N GLY A 78 -9.86 13.90 -6.78
CA GLY A 78 -11.15 13.21 -6.72
C GLY A 78 -11.06 11.98 -5.81
N ASN A 79 -11.37 10.80 -6.35
CA ASN A 79 -11.29 9.51 -5.63
C ASN A 79 -10.03 8.69 -5.95
N GLN A 80 -9.05 9.28 -6.62
CA GLN A 80 -7.79 8.61 -6.98
C GLN A 80 -6.66 9.05 -6.07
N VAL A 81 -5.87 8.08 -5.57
CA VAL A 81 -4.61 8.36 -4.87
C VAL A 81 -3.57 8.76 -5.92
N VAL A 82 -3.03 9.96 -5.79
CA VAL A 82 -1.97 10.49 -6.67
C VAL A 82 -0.60 10.20 -6.08
N ARG A 83 -0.46 10.36 -4.75
CA ARG A 83 0.81 10.16 -4.05
C ARG A 83 0.57 9.75 -2.60
N MET A 84 1.48 8.95 -2.07
CA MET A 84 1.53 8.59 -0.65
C MET A 84 2.75 9.26 -0.01
N THR A 85 2.53 10.28 0.81
CA THR A 85 3.61 10.99 1.51
C THR A 85 3.70 10.51 2.96
N PRO A 86 4.88 10.11 3.48
CA PRO A 86 5.00 9.70 4.87
C PRO A 86 4.61 10.84 5.80
N PHE A 87 3.75 10.57 6.78
CA PHE A 87 3.31 11.56 7.74
C PHE A 87 4.39 11.77 8.80
N LYS A 88 4.86 13.02 8.96
CA LYS A 88 5.99 13.35 9.85
C LYS A 88 5.69 13.05 11.32
N ASP A 89 4.45 13.27 11.73
CA ASP A 89 4.02 13.05 13.12
C ASP A 89 3.51 11.62 13.38
N GLY A 90 3.67 10.73 12.39
CA GLY A 90 3.34 9.31 12.51
C GLY A 90 4.28 8.60 13.48
N LYS A 91 3.77 8.16 14.64
CA LYS A 91 4.57 7.59 15.73
C LYS A 91 5.34 6.32 15.35
N ALA A 92 4.85 5.56 14.36
CA ALA A 92 5.50 4.33 13.94
C ALA A 92 6.61 4.56 12.91
N ASN A 93 6.57 5.65 12.15
CA ASN A 93 7.47 5.86 11.02
C ASN A 93 8.14 7.23 10.96
N GLU A 94 7.71 8.21 11.75
CA GLU A 94 8.35 9.54 11.91
C GLU A 94 8.77 10.17 10.58
N GLY A 95 7.89 10.12 9.58
CA GLY A 95 8.16 10.63 8.23
C GLY A 95 8.99 9.72 7.32
N HIS A 96 9.33 8.51 7.77
CA HIS A 96 10.02 7.53 6.93
C HIS A 96 9.05 6.61 6.20
N ALA A 97 9.51 5.98 5.13
CA ALA A 97 8.73 5.01 4.35
C ALA A 97 9.63 3.96 3.71
N CYS A 98 9.05 2.80 3.46
CA CYS A 98 9.62 1.82 2.53
C CYS A 98 8.97 1.97 1.15
N VAL A 99 9.57 1.31 0.16
CA VAL A 99 9.09 1.33 -1.24
C VAL A 99 7.61 0.96 -1.37
N LYS A 100 7.13 -0.03 -0.60
CA LYS A 100 5.73 -0.51 -0.69
C LYS A 100 4.73 0.56 -0.26
N GLY A 101 4.89 1.12 0.93
CA GLY A 101 3.99 2.18 1.43
C GLY A 101 4.04 3.43 0.55
N ARG A 102 5.22 3.73 0.01
CA ARG A 102 5.45 4.94 -0.78
C ARG A 102 4.88 4.86 -2.19
N PHE A 103 5.11 3.76 -2.91
CA PHE A 103 4.88 3.70 -4.36
C PHE A 103 3.90 2.62 -4.81
N ALA A 104 3.54 1.67 -3.97
CA ALA A 104 2.71 0.53 -4.39
C ALA A 104 1.21 0.72 -4.06
N PHE A 105 0.69 1.93 -4.10
CA PHE A 105 -0.71 2.26 -3.80
C PHE A 105 -1.68 2.02 -4.96
N GLY A 106 -1.18 1.71 -6.16
CA GLY A 106 -2.02 1.53 -7.35
C GLY A 106 -3.11 0.45 -7.23
N TYR A 107 -2.93 -0.52 -6.31
CA TYR A 107 -3.94 -1.55 -6.05
C TYR A 107 -5.28 -0.95 -5.56
N ALA A 108 -5.25 0.20 -4.90
CA ALA A 108 -6.44 0.80 -4.29
C ALA A 108 -7.51 1.18 -5.31
N THR A 109 -7.09 1.59 -6.50
CA THR A 109 -7.96 2.05 -7.60
C THR A 109 -7.77 1.25 -8.89
N HIS A 110 -7.19 0.03 -8.81
CA HIS A 110 -6.99 -0.81 -9.98
C HIS A 110 -8.33 -1.27 -10.56
N GLY A 111 -8.43 -1.32 -11.89
CA GLY A 111 -9.68 -1.69 -12.59
C GLY A 111 -10.17 -3.10 -12.27
N ASP A 112 -9.26 -4.04 -12.02
CA ASP A 112 -9.59 -5.43 -11.69
C ASP A 112 -9.88 -5.65 -10.20
N ARG A 113 -9.94 -4.58 -9.39
CA ARG A 113 -10.25 -4.69 -7.98
C ARG A 113 -11.69 -5.14 -7.79
N ILE A 114 -11.90 -6.22 -7.03
CA ILE A 114 -13.23 -6.66 -6.61
C ILE A 114 -13.77 -5.62 -5.62
N THR A 115 -14.90 -5.00 -5.98
CA THR A 115 -15.53 -3.93 -5.18
C THR A 115 -16.85 -4.34 -4.56
N SER A 116 -17.39 -5.50 -4.96
CA SER A 116 -18.64 -6.07 -4.43
C SER A 116 -18.41 -7.49 -3.95
N PRO A 117 -19.14 -7.97 -2.93
CA PRO A 117 -19.08 -9.38 -2.54
C PRO A 117 -19.53 -10.28 -3.67
N MET A 118 -18.90 -11.43 -3.82
CA MET A 118 -19.22 -12.39 -4.85
C MET A 118 -19.37 -13.78 -4.23
N VAL A 119 -20.37 -14.54 -4.66
CA VAL A 119 -20.61 -15.92 -4.24
C VAL A 119 -20.71 -16.85 -5.43
N ARG A 120 -20.42 -18.14 -5.22
CA ARG A 120 -20.69 -19.23 -6.14
C ARG A 120 -21.04 -20.48 -5.34
N GLU A 121 -21.86 -21.36 -5.89
CA GLU A 121 -22.27 -22.59 -5.19
C GLU A 121 -21.18 -23.67 -5.28
N ASN A 122 -20.61 -23.86 -6.46
CA ASN A 122 -19.54 -24.82 -6.71
C ASN A 122 -18.32 -24.13 -7.30
N ILE A 123 -17.19 -24.84 -7.28
CA ILE A 123 -15.91 -24.29 -7.74
C ILE A 123 -15.89 -23.93 -9.23
N ASP A 124 -16.67 -24.63 -10.04
CA ASP A 124 -16.76 -24.43 -11.49
C ASP A 124 -17.85 -23.43 -11.91
N ASP A 125 -18.69 -23.01 -10.95
CA ASP A 125 -19.75 -22.05 -11.22
C ASP A 125 -19.18 -20.64 -11.43
N PRO A 126 -19.83 -19.81 -12.24
CA PRO A 126 -19.46 -18.42 -12.39
C PRO A 126 -19.71 -17.64 -11.08
N TRP A 127 -18.85 -16.66 -10.81
CA TRP A 127 -19.08 -15.74 -9.69
C TRP A 127 -20.29 -14.84 -9.94
N ARG A 128 -21.14 -14.69 -8.91
CA ARG A 128 -22.31 -13.82 -8.91
C ARG A 128 -22.13 -12.74 -7.86
N GLU A 129 -22.26 -11.48 -8.25
CA GLU A 129 -22.30 -10.36 -7.32
C GLU A 129 -23.53 -10.41 -6.44
N VAL A 130 -23.36 -10.08 -5.16
CA VAL A 130 -24.42 -10.11 -4.15
C VAL A 130 -24.26 -8.95 -3.16
N SER A 131 -25.26 -8.72 -2.32
CA SER A 131 -25.13 -7.81 -1.19
C SER A 131 -24.24 -8.40 -0.09
N TRP A 132 -23.73 -7.55 0.80
CA TRP A 132 -22.99 -8.00 1.98
C TRP A 132 -23.83 -8.93 2.87
N ASP A 133 -25.10 -8.61 3.08
CA ASP A 133 -25.99 -9.44 3.88
C ASP A 133 -26.17 -10.84 3.26
N GLU A 134 -26.33 -10.90 1.95
CA GLU A 134 -26.42 -12.18 1.24
C GLU A 134 -25.12 -12.98 1.35
N ALA A 135 -23.95 -12.34 1.15
CA ALA A 135 -22.66 -13.01 1.24
C ALA A 135 -22.38 -13.56 2.65
N VAL A 136 -22.66 -12.78 3.68
CA VAL A 136 -22.49 -13.20 5.08
C VAL A 136 -23.45 -14.35 5.43
N ASN A 137 -24.72 -14.23 5.07
CA ASN A 137 -25.70 -15.28 5.29
C ASN A 137 -25.38 -16.57 4.52
N PHE A 138 -24.89 -16.46 3.29
CA PHE A 138 -24.42 -17.60 2.50
C PHE A 138 -23.27 -18.32 3.22
N THR A 139 -22.25 -17.60 3.63
CA THR A 139 -21.08 -18.14 4.33
C THR A 139 -21.48 -18.80 5.66
N ALA A 140 -22.28 -18.13 6.47
CA ALA A 140 -22.74 -18.63 7.76
C ALA A 140 -23.56 -19.93 7.61
N ARG A 141 -24.43 -19.99 6.61
CA ARG A 141 -25.23 -21.16 6.30
C ARG A 141 -24.38 -22.35 5.87
N ARG A 142 -23.37 -22.11 5.01
CA ARG A 142 -22.42 -23.15 4.56
C ARG A 142 -21.58 -23.68 5.72
N PHE A 143 -21.06 -22.80 6.58
CA PHE A 143 -20.32 -23.22 7.77
C PHE A 143 -21.16 -24.06 8.72
N LYS A 144 -22.40 -23.64 9.00
CA LYS A 144 -23.31 -24.42 9.85
C LYS A 144 -23.64 -25.79 9.26
N ALA A 145 -23.85 -25.89 7.95
CA ALA A 145 -24.09 -27.15 7.29
C ALA A 145 -22.88 -28.09 7.42
N ILE A 146 -21.68 -27.61 7.13
CA ILE A 146 -20.43 -28.38 7.27
C ILE A 146 -20.22 -28.85 8.72
N GLN A 147 -20.43 -27.97 9.69
CA GLN A 147 -20.28 -28.33 11.10
C GLN A 147 -21.34 -29.35 11.55
N SER A 148 -22.58 -29.29 11.04
CA SER A 148 -23.62 -30.25 11.33
C SER A 148 -23.32 -31.63 10.77
N GLU A 149 -22.66 -31.70 9.60
CA GLU A 149 -22.35 -32.96 8.92
C GLU A 149 -21.05 -33.59 9.45
N HIS A 150 -20.01 -32.75 9.69
CA HIS A 150 -18.65 -33.19 9.96
C HIS A 150 -18.12 -32.80 11.35
N GLY A 151 -18.92 -32.14 12.18
CA GLY A 151 -18.56 -31.74 13.53
C GLY A 151 -17.85 -30.37 13.59
N ARG A 152 -17.67 -29.86 14.82
CA ARG A 152 -17.13 -28.51 15.05
C ARG A 152 -15.69 -28.30 14.57
N MET A 153 -14.90 -29.37 14.52
CA MET A 153 -13.49 -29.33 14.11
C MET A 153 -13.29 -29.35 12.58
N SER A 154 -14.37 -29.31 11.81
CA SER A 154 -14.30 -29.32 10.35
C SER A 154 -13.95 -27.99 9.70
N ILE A 155 -13.90 -26.91 10.47
CA ILE A 155 -13.56 -25.57 9.98
C ILE A 155 -12.23 -25.13 10.62
N GLY A 156 -11.30 -24.73 9.78
CA GLY A 156 -10.03 -24.11 10.18
C GLY A 156 -9.95 -22.66 9.70
N ALA A 157 -9.12 -21.87 10.36
CA ALA A 157 -8.78 -20.52 9.97
C ALA A 157 -7.29 -20.35 9.80
N ILE A 158 -6.88 -19.57 8.80
CA ILE A 158 -5.50 -19.14 8.60
C ILE A 158 -5.47 -17.63 8.74
N SER A 159 -4.64 -17.14 9.62
CA SER A 159 -4.45 -15.71 9.80
C SER A 159 -2.98 -15.31 9.58
N SER A 160 -2.71 -14.03 9.55
CA SER A 160 -1.39 -13.48 9.24
C SER A 160 -1.03 -12.41 10.27
N SER A 161 0.26 -12.30 10.60
CA SER A 161 0.80 -11.17 11.38
C SER A 161 0.58 -9.80 10.71
N ARG A 162 0.09 -9.78 9.47
CA ARG A 162 -0.27 -8.56 8.73
C ARG A 162 -1.75 -8.21 8.80
N CYS A 163 -2.55 -9.01 9.50
CA CYS A 163 -3.95 -8.68 9.78
C CYS A 163 -4.06 -7.70 10.94
N THR A 164 -5.18 -7.00 11.01
CA THR A 164 -5.51 -6.18 12.18
C THR A 164 -5.81 -7.06 13.40
N ASN A 165 -5.74 -6.49 14.59
CA ASN A 165 -6.04 -7.21 15.83
C ASN A 165 -7.48 -7.77 15.84
N GLU A 166 -8.43 -7.03 15.27
CA GLU A 166 -9.84 -7.44 15.17
C GLU A 166 -10.01 -8.72 14.32
N VAL A 167 -9.22 -8.87 13.25
CA VAL A 167 -9.25 -10.07 12.39
C VAL A 167 -8.61 -11.28 13.09
N VAL A 168 -7.61 -11.05 13.94
CA VAL A 168 -6.87 -12.14 14.62
C VAL A 168 -7.57 -12.56 15.92
N TYR A 169 -8.42 -11.71 16.49
CA TYR A 169 -9.17 -11.97 17.71
C TYR A 169 -10.46 -12.76 17.40
N LEU A 170 -10.35 -14.02 17.11
CA LEU A 170 -11.48 -14.93 16.86
C LEU A 170 -11.38 -16.19 17.72
#